data_914373450554c313fdbef96412abfd3b
#
_entry.id   914373450554c313fdbef96412abfd3b
#
_cell.length_a   1.000
_cell.length_b   1.000
_cell.length_c   1.000
_cell.angle_alpha   90.00
_cell.angle_beta   90.00
_cell.angle_gamma   90.00
#
_symmetry.space_group_name_H-M   'P 1'
#
loop_
_entity.id
_entity.type
_entity.pdbx_description
1 polymer ?
#
loop_
_entity_poly.entity_id
_entity_poly.type
_entity_poly.pdbx_seq_one_letter_code
_entity_poly.pdbx_strand_id
1 'polypeptide(L)'
;IVGTAPNAQVLVAKVTRTEDDALLDSALLAALDDMVVLRPDVINLSLGWTAGMDNEADSVYVTVYKKLQDAGVTVNAAAGNAFSTGYGNNSGKGLPYASDPDSSVMDEPATYPSVVAVASVENALIRNAFTAAGRDIGYQRSRGMNGEKVAYFSDLPAGTYEYVDAGFASEEDAEALRKKYPEGLAGKIALVSRGKMTYQKKVENLYDLHPDGVLVYNNVSVGSLIIMNLTTQDVPAAFISQADGQAMLEAADHHLTMAQGQVLPQSSIYEASGFSAWGVSPDLRLKPEIAAPGGNVFSAIPNGAYEQTSGTSMATPQMAGISAIVLQRVENDPLFASMSAREKADVVQNLIMGTARPLTDAAQTSGALYSPRKQGAGLVDALAATTSSVYPTVVSAPEQSRPKADLGDGTTGWHFDVTLHNLSGVEATYELSSQALSEIVDGGSFTEHSADWRGRGVDIQYSGAALVATEGASVTVPAGGEATV
;
A
#
# COMPACT_ATOMS: atom_id res chain seq x y z
N ILE A 1 20.17 6.95 4.92
CA ILE A 1 18.78 7.12 4.48
C ILE A 1 18.44 8.59 4.61
N VAL A 2 17.78 9.13 3.60
CA VAL A 2 17.23 10.49 3.60
C VAL A 2 15.71 10.35 3.55
N GLY A 3 15.00 11.06 4.43
CA GLY A 3 13.54 11.08 4.42
C GLY A 3 12.96 11.81 3.19
N THR A 4 11.69 11.60 2.89
CA THR A 4 11.00 12.22 1.74
C THR A 4 10.97 13.75 1.86
N ALA A 5 10.77 14.29 3.08
CA ALA A 5 10.84 15.71 3.40
C ALA A 5 11.89 15.95 4.50
N PRO A 6 13.19 15.94 4.19
CA PRO A 6 14.26 15.86 5.20
C PRO A 6 14.37 17.11 6.09
N ASN A 7 13.81 18.23 5.66
CA ASN A 7 13.85 19.50 6.41
C ASN A 7 12.53 19.79 7.16
N ALA A 8 11.55 18.90 7.10
CA ALA A 8 10.29 19.08 7.82
C ALA A 8 10.51 19.00 9.35
N GLN A 9 9.81 19.84 10.08
CA GLN A 9 9.71 19.71 11.54
C GLN A 9 8.70 18.60 11.86
N VAL A 10 9.05 17.75 12.82
CA VAL A 10 8.20 16.61 13.19
C VAL A 10 7.64 16.81 14.58
N LEU A 11 6.32 16.80 14.69
CA LEU A 11 5.58 16.71 15.94
C LEU A 11 5.09 15.29 16.11
N VAL A 12 5.34 14.66 17.25
CA VAL A 12 4.92 13.28 17.54
C VAL A 12 3.90 13.27 18.67
N ALA A 13 2.73 12.70 18.40
CA ALA A 13 1.72 12.40 19.41
C ALA A 13 1.69 10.88 19.65
N LYS A 14 1.96 10.43 20.86
CA LYS A 14 1.85 9.01 21.22
C LYS A 14 0.40 8.68 21.58
N VAL A 15 -0.23 7.83 20.79
CA VAL A 15 -1.63 7.42 20.92
C VAL A 15 -1.80 5.95 21.28
N THR A 16 -0.69 5.26 21.54
CA THR A 16 -0.68 3.87 21.98
C THR A 16 -0.34 3.74 23.46
N ARG A 17 -0.86 2.71 24.09
CA ARG A 17 -0.55 2.36 25.49
C ARG A 17 0.86 1.75 25.56
N THR A 18 1.60 2.07 26.61
CA THR A 18 3.01 1.67 26.74
C THR A 18 3.17 0.17 27.02
N GLU A 19 2.19 -0.44 27.70
CA GLU A 19 2.29 -1.81 28.19
C GLU A 19 2.10 -2.87 27.10
N ASP A 20 1.31 -2.58 26.08
CA ASP A 20 0.93 -3.56 25.07
C ASP A 20 0.84 -2.98 23.64
N ASP A 21 1.28 -1.73 23.44
CA ASP A 21 1.20 -0.97 22.19
C ASP A 21 -0.22 -0.87 21.60
N ALA A 22 -1.25 -1.14 22.39
CA ALA A 22 -2.63 -1.03 21.95
C ALA A 22 -2.97 0.42 21.59
N LEU A 23 -3.52 0.62 20.40
CA LEU A 23 -4.06 1.91 19.99
C LEU A 23 -5.26 2.26 20.88
N LEU A 24 -5.24 3.46 21.43
CA LEU A 24 -6.30 3.98 22.30
C LEU A 24 -7.12 5.02 21.55
N ASP A 25 -8.38 4.75 21.34
CA ASP A 25 -9.35 5.61 20.68
C ASP A 25 -9.40 7.01 21.33
N SER A 26 -9.51 7.06 22.64
CA SER A 26 -9.52 8.32 23.39
C SER A 26 -8.22 9.13 23.27
N ALA A 27 -7.07 8.47 23.16
CA ALA A 27 -5.79 9.13 22.99
C ALA A 27 -5.64 9.68 21.55
N LEU A 28 -6.11 8.92 20.56
CA LEU A 28 -6.13 9.39 19.17
C LEU A 28 -7.03 10.63 19.04
N LEU A 29 -8.24 10.58 19.60
CA LEU A 29 -9.17 11.71 19.54
C LEU A 29 -8.60 12.96 20.24
N ALA A 30 -7.99 12.80 21.43
CA ALA A 30 -7.34 13.90 22.13
C ALA A 30 -6.18 14.49 21.32
N ALA A 31 -5.35 13.64 20.70
CA ALA A 31 -4.26 14.10 19.84
C ALA A 31 -4.77 14.87 18.62
N LEU A 32 -5.84 14.41 17.98
CA LEU A 32 -6.45 15.10 16.83
C LEU A 32 -7.07 16.44 17.23
N ASP A 33 -7.68 16.54 18.41
CA ASP A 33 -8.21 17.81 18.93
C ASP A 33 -7.08 18.81 19.21
N ASP A 34 -5.97 18.36 19.79
CA ASP A 34 -4.76 19.17 19.92
C ASP A 34 -4.25 19.67 18.54
N MET A 35 -4.28 18.83 17.50
CA MET A 35 -3.84 19.20 16.15
C MET A 35 -4.75 20.26 15.50
N VAL A 36 -6.04 20.31 15.86
CA VAL A 36 -6.93 21.41 15.41
C VAL A 36 -6.42 22.76 15.92
N VAL A 37 -5.84 22.79 17.12
CA VAL A 37 -5.26 24.00 17.72
C VAL A 37 -3.85 24.29 17.19
N LEU A 38 -3.01 23.27 17.11
CA LEU A 38 -1.61 23.39 16.68
C LEU A 38 -1.46 23.65 15.17
N ARG A 39 -2.42 23.18 14.37
CA ARG A 39 -2.49 23.33 12.91
C ARG A 39 -1.20 22.93 12.20
N PRO A 40 -0.77 21.66 12.31
CA PRO A 40 0.31 21.18 11.47
C PRO A 40 -0.10 21.23 10.00
N ASP A 41 0.84 21.33 9.11
CA ASP A 41 0.58 21.33 7.65
C ASP A 41 0.03 19.98 7.19
N VAL A 42 0.61 18.90 7.72
CA VAL A 42 0.30 17.53 7.34
C VAL A 42 0.26 16.62 8.57
N ILE A 43 -0.71 15.72 8.62
CA ILE A 43 -0.78 14.64 9.61
C ILE A 43 -0.56 13.30 8.90
N ASN A 44 0.23 12.42 9.53
CA ASN A 44 0.42 11.03 9.14
C ASN A 44 -0.21 10.10 10.18
N LEU A 45 -1.09 9.22 9.74
CA LEU A 45 -1.74 8.18 10.53
C LEU A 45 -1.42 6.81 9.96
N SER A 46 -0.26 6.25 10.34
CA SER A 46 0.13 4.87 10.00
C SER A 46 -0.46 3.86 10.97
N LEU A 47 -1.75 3.97 11.21
CA LEU A 47 -2.53 3.22 12.18
C LEU A 47 -3.97 3.05 11.69
N GLY A 48 -4.71 2.14 12.27
CA GLY A 48 -6.12 1.98 11.96
C GLY A 48 -6.73 0.69 12.51
N TRP A 49 -8.04 0.59 12.33
CA TRP A 49 -8.84 -0.60 12.63
C TRP A 49 -9.42 -1.16 11.33
N THR A 50 -9.16 -2.43 11.08
CA THR A 50 -9.60 -3.12 9.85
C THR A 50 -11.11 -3.15 9.73
N ALA A 51 -11.61 -2.97 8.51
CA ALA A 51 -13.03 -2.85 8.20
C ALA A 51 -13.70 -1.73 9.01
N GLY A 52 -13.06 -0.58 8.98
CA GLY A 52 -13.51 0.62 9.68
C GLY A 52 -14.90 1.05 9.26
N MET A 53 -15.58 1.73 10.16
CA MET A 53 -16.90 2.32 9.91
C MET A 53 -16.76 3.83 9.84
N ASP A 54 -17.51 4.45 8.94
CA ASP A 54 -17.65 5.90 8.83
C ASP A 54 -19.12 6.27 9.02
N ASN A 55 -19.61 6.14 10.22
CA ASN A 55 -20.96 6.61 10.51
C ASN A 55 -21.00 8.14 10.53
N GLU A 56 -21.25 8.74 9.37
CA GLU A 56 -21.15 10.18 9.17
C GLU A 56 -22.03 11.03 10.08
N ALA A 57 -23.21 10.53 10.43
CA ALA A 57 -24.22 11.39 11.04
C ALA A 57 -23.85 11.83 12.48
N ASP A 58 -23.12 11.00 13.23
CA ASP A 58 -22.89 11.21 14.65
C ASP A 58 -21.44 10.97 15.11
N SER A 59 -20.50 10.72 14.21
CA SER A 59 -19.12 10.42 14.59
C SER A 59 -18.36 11.68 15.01
N VAL A 60 -17.77 11.64 16.18
CA VAL A 60 -16.85 12.67 16.69
C VAL A 60 -15.65 12.80 15.73
N TYR A 61 -15.19 11.71 15.16
CA TYR A 61 -14.08 11.69 14.20
C TYR A 61 -14.38 12.43 12.91
N VAL A 62 -15.56 12.26 12.32
CA VAL A 62 -15.98 13.06 11.16
C VAL A 62 -15.87 14.55 11.44
N THR A 63 -16.34 14.98 12.60
CA THR A 63 -16.27 16.38 13.04
C THR A 63 -14.83 16.87 13.18
N VAL A 64 -13.94 16.07 13.79
CA VAL A 64 -12.54 16.47 14.00
C VAL A 64 -11.77 16.51 12.67
N TYR A 65 -11.91 15.49 11.81
CA TYR A 65 -11.26 15.48 10.50
C TYR A 65 -11.76 16.63 9.61
N LYS A 66 -13.06 16.95 9.67
CA LYS A 66 -13.58 18.13 8.96
C LYS A 66 -12.97 19.43 9.49
N LYS A 67 -12.84 19.60 10.80
CA LYS A 67 -12.19 20.78 11.40
C LYS A 67 -10.72 20.90 10.97
N LEU A 68 -9.99 19.81 10.91
CA LEU A 68 -8.61 19.78 10.42
C LEU A 68 -8.56 20.21 8.94
N GLN A 69 -9.42 19.65 8.11
CA GLN A 69 -9.54 20.01 6.70
C GLN A 69 -9.89 21.50 6.53
N ASP A 70 -10.87 22.01 7.30
CA ASP A 70 -11.27 23.42 7.25
C ASP A 70 -10.13 24.37 7.73
N ALA A 71 -9.25 23.85 8.57
CA ALA A 71 -8.03 24.57 9.00
C ALA A 71 -6.88 24.51 7.97
N GLY A 72 -7.05 23.79 6.87
CA GLY A 72 -6.03 23.60 5.83
C GLY A 72 -5.03 22.48 6.13
N VAL A 73 -5.35 21.58 7.05
CA VAL A 73 -4.49 20.45 7.42
C VAL A 73 -4.77 19.25 6.51
N THR A 74 -3.74 18.71 5.87
CA THR A 74 -3.86 17.48 5.08
C THR A 74 -3.64 16.26 5.98
N VAL A 75 -4.63 15.38 6.08
CA VAL A 75 -4.53 14.13 6.87
C VAL A 75 -4.35 12.95 5.92
N ASN A 76 -3.23 12.24 6.04
CA ASN A 76 -2.95 11.01 5.29
C ASN A 76 -3.08 9.81 6.24
N ALA A 77 -3.82 8.78 5.83
CA ALA A 77 -3.99 7.56 6.61
C ALA A 77 -3.74 6.30 5.78
N ALA A 78 -3.23 5.27 6.44
CA ALA A 78 -2.97 3.97 5.84
C ALA A 78 -4.28 3.29 5.45
N ALA A 79 -4.38 2.83 4.20
CA ALA A 79 -5.59 2.17 3.71
C ALA A 79 -5.90 0.84 4.41
N GLY A 80 -4.87 0.22 5.03
CA GLY A 80 -4.99 -1.07 5.70
C GLY A 80 -4.26 -2.20 4.99
N ASN A 81 -4.05 -3.31 5.71
CA ASN A 81 -3.25 -4.43 5.23
C ASN A 81 -4.04 -5.75 5.18
N ALA A 82 -5.35 -5.69 5.22
CA ALA A 82 -6.20 -6.87 5.26
C ALA A 82 -6.60 -7.38 3.87
N PHE A 83 -6.19 -6.71 2.79
CA PHE A 83 -6.57 -7.00 1.42
C PHE A 83 -8.09 -6.81 1.23
N SER A 84 -8.78 -7.76 0.59
CA SER A 84 -10.23 -7.77 0.46
C SER A 84 -10.81 -9.06 1.03
N THR A 85 -11.93 -8.98 1.74
CA THR A 85 -12.64 -10.17 2.22
C THR A 85 -13.15 -11.04 1.07
N GLY A 86 -13.42 -10.43 -0.09
CA GLY A 86 -13.86 -11.12 -1.30
C GLY A 86 -12.78 -11.92 -1.99
N TYR A 87 -11.55 -11.47 -1.90
CA TYR A 87 -10.42 -12.05 -2.64
C TYR A 87 -9.55 -12.98 -1.80
N GLY A 88 -9.86 -13.16 -0.56
CA GLY A 88 -9.06 -13.93 0.37
C GLY A 88 -8.25 -13.04 1.30
N ASN A 89 -8.09 -13.53 2.48
CA ASN A 89 -7.27 -12.91 3.51
C ASN A 89 -5.87 -13.56 3.54
N ASN A 90 -5.03 -13.11 4.45
CA ASN A 90 -3.70 -13.67 4.68
C ASN A 90 -3.68 -15.18 4.96
N SER A 91 -4.82 -15.84 5.17
CA SER A 91 -4.92 -17.30 5.31
C SER A 91 -5.08 -18.02 3.97
N GLY A 92 -5.21 -17.29 2.85
CA GLY A 92 -5.39 -17.84 1.50
C GLY A 92 -6.74 -18.49 1.27
N LYS A 93 -7.70 -18.19 2.15
CA LYS A 93 -9.08 -18.60 1.94
C LYS A 93 -9.86 -17.38 1.52
N GLY A 94 -10.13 -17.27 0.23
CA GLY A 94 -11.20 -16.41 -0.24
C GLY A 94 -12.47 -16.75 0.55
N LEU A 95 -13.19 -15.75 1.00
CA LEU A 95 -14.56 -16.01 1.41
C LEU A 95 -15.33 -16.27 0.12
N PRO A 96 -15.79 -17.50 -0.13
CA PRO A 96 -16.33 -17.91 -1.43
C PRO A 96 -17.63 -17.19 -1.79
N TYR A 97 -18.04 -16.21 -1.01
CA TYR A 97 -19.34 -15.55 -1.12
C TYR A 97 -19.31 -14.05 -1.08
N ALA A 98 -18.18 -13.42 -1.22
CA ALA A 98 -18.24 -12.04 -1.63
C ALA A 98 -18.68 -12.05 -3.11
N SER A 99 -19.93 -12.41 -3.33
CA SER A 99 -20.65 -12.05 -4.54
C SER A 99 -20.83 -10.53 -4.61
N ASP A 100 -20.55 -9.83 -3.53
CA ASP A 100 -20.55 -8.40 -3.42
C ASP A 100 -19.11 -7.89 -3.34
N PRO A 101 -18.56 -7.35 -4.45
CA PRO A 101 -17.23 -6.77 -4.47
C PRO A 101 -17.11 -5.49 -3.60
N ASP A 102 -18.22 -4.97 -3.08
CA ASP A 102 -18.28 -3.75 -2.30
C ASP A 102 -17.96 -3.96 -0.83
N SER A 103 -17.79 -5.21 -0.39
CA SER A 103 -17.31 -5.46 0.97
C SER A 103 -15.87 -4.95 1.13
N SER A 104 -15.74 -3.81 1.76
CA SER A 104 -14.47 -3.16 2.04
C SER A 104 -13.83 -3.73 3.30
N VAL A 105 -12.50 -3.81 3.30
CA VAL A 105 -11.67 -4.06 4.49
C VAL A 105 -10.71 -2.90 4.76
N MET A 106 -11.00 -1.75 4.19
CA MET A 106 -10.22 -0.54 4.42
C MET A 106 -10.24 -0.15 5.89
N ASP A 107 -9.10 0.25 6.40
CA ASP A 107 -8.94 0.65 7.80
C ASP A 107 -9.59 2.01 8.05
N GLU A 108 -10.26 2.16 9.18
CA GLU A 108 -10.50 3.47 9.78
C GLU A 108 -9.19 3.99 10.38
N PRO A 109 -8.74 5.25 10.18
CA PRO A 109 -9.52 6.39 9.68
C PRO A 109 -9.45 6.66 8.16
N ALA A 110 -8.85 5.80 7.37
CA ALA A 110 -8.76 6.02 5.91
C ALA A 110 -10.13 6.06 5.21
N THR A 111 -11.16 5.49 5.82
CA THR A 111 -12.55 5.51 5.35
C THR A 111 -13.17 6.90 5.35
N TYR A 112 -12.74 7.81 6.22
CA TYR A 112 -13.37 9.14 6.33
C TYR A 112 -13.16 10.03 5.09
N PRO A 113 -14.19 10.81 4.68
CA PRO A 113 -14.14 11.63 3.47
C PRO A 113 -13.02 12.69 3.46
N SER A 114 -12.75 13.29 4.61
CA SER A 114 -11.74 14.35 4.77
C SER A 114 -10.31 13.81 4.87
N VAL A 115 -10.14 12.49 4.89
CA VAL A 115 -8.84 11.83 5.02
C VAL A 115 -8.37 11.32 3.66
N VAL A 116 -7.09 11.45 3.37
CA VAL A 116 -6.45 10.87 2.18
C VAL A 116 -6.01 9.44 2.52
N ALA A 117 -6.72 8.46 1.98
CA ALA A 117 -6.36 7.05 2.12
C ALA A 117 -5.21 6.70 1.17
N VAL A 118 -4.17 6.08 1.71
CA VAL A 118 -2.95 5.75 0.98
C VAL A 118 -2.81 4.24 0.82
N ALA A 119 -2.93 3.77 -0.42
CA ALA A 119 -2.67 2.40 -0.81
C ALA A 119 -1.16 2.13 -0.95
N SER A 120 -0.79 0.85 -0.99
CA SER A 120 0.59 0.40 -1.12
C SER A 120 0.88 -0.19 -2.49
N VAL A 121 2.05 0.17 -3.03
CA VAL A 121 2.68 -0.51 -4.16
C VAL A 121 4.04 -1.07 -3.76
N GLU A 122 4.52 -2.05 -4.52
CA GLU A 122 5.84 -2.65 -4.28
C GLU A 122 6.95 -1.67 -4.65
N ASN A 123 8.01 -1.63 -3.83
CA ASN A 123 9.17 -0.79 -4.08
C ASN A 123 10.02 -1.35 -5.23
N ALA A 124 10.86 -0.50 -5.80
CA ALA A 124 11.77 -0.88 -6.89
C ALA A 124 12.88 -1.83 -6.46
N LEU A 125 13.25 -1.80 -5.17
CA LEU A 125 14.40 -2.52 -4.64
C LEU A 125 14.04 -3.31 -3.38
N ILE A 126 14.58 -4.51 -3.30
CA ILE A 126 14.53 -5.35 -2.10
C ILE A 126 15.96 -5.54 -1.54
N ARG A 127 16.14 -5.36 -0.24
CA ARG A 127 17.47 -5.38 0.37
C ARG A 127 17.87 -6.71 0.98
N ASN A 128 16.94 -7.53 1.40
CA ASN A 128 17.21 -8.82 1.99
C ASN A 128 17.03 -9.90 0.94
N ALA A 129 18.11 -10.51 0.49
CA ALA A 129 18.07 -11.51 -0.56
C ALA A 129 19.18 -12.52 -0.47
N PHE A 130 18.96 -13.69 -1.08
CA PHE A 130 19.95 -14.74 -1.31
C PHE A 130 19.72 -15.36 -2.70
N THR A 131 20.69 -16.11 -3.20
CA THR A 131 20.55 -16.86 -4.45
C THR A 131 20.24 -18.32 -4.19
N ALA A 132 19.22 -18.88 -4.78
CA ALA A 132 18.87 -20.30 -4.75
C ALA A 132 18.04 -20.70 -5.97
N ALA A 133 18.00 -21.97 -6.32
CA ALA A 133 17.22 -22.48 -7.47
C ALA A 133 17.47 -21.70 -8.77
N GLY A 134 18.69 -21.24 -8.98
CA GLY A 134 19.13 -20.51 -10.20
C GLY A 134 18.63 -19.06 -10.28
N ARG A 135 18.10 -18.49 -9.20
CA ARG A 135 17.59 -17.10 -9.14
C ARG A 135 17.85 -16.43 -7.79
N ASP A 136 17.74 -15.12 -7.79
CA ASP A 136 17.77 -14.32 -6.59
C ASP A 136 16.39 -14.31 -5.91
N ILE A 137 16.37 -14.54 -4.62
CA ILE A 137 15.16 -14.67 -3.80
C ILE A 137 15.20 -13.62 -2.69
N GLY A 138 14.22 -12.73 -2.70
CA GLY A 138 14.01 -11.77 -1.63
C GLY A 138 13.32 -12.39 -0.42
N TYR A 139 13.69 -11.96 0.79
CA TYR A 139 13.08 -12.43 2.01
C TYR A 139 12.72 -11.31 2.99
N GLN A 140 11.71 -11.56 3.79
CA GLN A 140 11.36 -10.75 4.95
C GLN A 140 11.90 -11.41 6.21
N ARG A 141 12.71 -10.68 6.98
CA ARG A 141 13.22 -11.17 8.26
C ARG A 141 12.14 -11.20 9.33
N SER A 142 12.33 -12.02 10.36
CA SER A 142 11.48 -12.04 11.55
C SER A 142 11.69 -10.82 12.44
N ARG A 143 10.77 -10.60 13.38
CA ARG A 143 10.84 -9.56 14.41
C ARG A 143 10.55 -10.16 15.78
N GLY A 144 11.24 -9.68 16.81
CA GLY A 144 10.91 -10.02 18.19
C GLY A 144 9.60 -9.38 18.64
N MET A 145 8.74 -10.14 19.31
CA MET A 145 7.54 -9.61 19.95
C MET A 145 7.92 -8.73 21.14
N ASN A 146 7.17 -7.67 21.36
CA ASN A 146 7.36 -6.76 22.52
C ASN A 146 8.81 -6.25 22.69
N GLY A 147 9.55 -6.10 21.58
CA GLY A 147 10.94 -5.66 21.63
C GLY A 147 11.95 -6.74 22.07
N GLU A 148 11.53 -8.00 22.13
CA GLU A 148 12.43 -9.12 22.42
C GLU A 148 13.50 -9.26 21.33
N LYS A 149 14.69 -9.68 21.76
CA LYS A 149 15.81 -9.90 20.84
C LYS A 149 15.65 -11.25 20.16
N VAL A 150 15.69 -11.25 18.83
CA VAL A 150 15.74 -12.45 17.99
C VAL A 150 16.97 -12.41 17.09
N ALA A 151 17.43 -13.58 16.67
CA ALA A 151 18.48 -13.69 15.65
C ALA A 151 17.87 -13.36 14.27
N TYR A 152 18.61 -12.62 13.46
CA TYR A 152 18.15 -12.24 12.13
C TYR A 152 18.78 -13.09 11.05
N PHE A 153 17.99 -13.50 10.07
CA PHE A 153 18.47 -14.26 8.91
C PHE A 153 19.53 -13.48 8.11
N SER A 154 19.46 -12.16 8.12
CA SER A 154 20.46 -11.26 7.53
C SER A 154 21.83 -11.29 8.23
N ASP A 155 21.91 -11.81 9.45
CA ASP A 155 23.15 -11.88 10.22
C ASP A 155 23.90 -13.20 9.97
N LEU A 156 23.31 -14.11 9.19
CA LEU A 156 24.02 -15.31 8.74
C LEU A 156 25.28 -14.91 7.97
N PRO A 157 26.43 -15.55 8.24
CA PRO A 157 27.63 -15.31 7.48
C PRO A 157 27.43 -15.48 5.97
N ALA A 158 28.13 -14.70 5.17
CA ALA A 158 28.17 -14.92 3.73
C ALA A 158 28.72 -16.32 3.43
N GLY A 159 28.04 -17.07 2.56
CA GLY A 159 28.42 -18.45 2.26
C GLY A 159 27.28 -19.23 1.62
N THR A 160 27.57 -20.48 1.34
CA THR A 160 26.60 -21.41 0.77
C THR A 160 26.13 -22.38 1.85
N TYR A 161 24.82 -22.51 1.97
CA TYR A 161 24.14 -23.38 2.93
C TYR A 161 23.30 -24.41 2.20
N GLU A 162 23.39 -25.67 2.60
CA GLU A 162 22.41 -26.68 2.19
C GLU A 162 21.07 -26.35 2.85
N TYR A 163 19.97 -26.47 2.12
CA TYR A 163 18.64 -26.40 2.74
C TYR A 163 17.92 -27.75 2.65
N VAL A 164 17.09 -28.03 3.65
CA VAL A 164 16.33 -29.26 3.76
C VAL A 164 14.83 -28.97 3.86
N ASP A 165 14.04 -29.75 3.15
CA ASP A 165 12.58 -29.71 3.29
C ASP A 165 12.19 -30.20 4.69
N ALA A 166 11.56 -29.31 5.46
CA ALA A 166 11.08 -29.55 6.81
C ALA A 166 9.54 -29.60 6.89
N GLY A 167 8.86 -29.74 5.76
CA GLY A 167 7.41 -29.81 5.69
C GLY A 167 6.73 -28.61 6.34
N PHE A 168 5.81 -28.83 7.27
CA PHE A 168 5.19 -27.80 8.08
C PHE A 168 5.96 -27.49 9.38
N ALA A 169 7.05 -28.19 9.64
CA ALA A 169 7.73 -28.23 10.93
C ALA A 169 6.79 -28.66 12.07
N SER A 170 5.87 -29.57 11.81
CA SER A 170 5.07 -30.23 12.84
C SER A 170 5.96 -31.12 13.71
N GLU A 171 5.46 -31.59 14.84
CA GLU A 171 6.19 -32.56 15.65
C GLU A 171 6.51 -33.85 14.88
N GLU A 172 5.59 -34.29 14.01
CA GLU A 172 5.80 -35.44 13.11
C GLU A 172 6.90 -35.17 12.08
N ASP A 173 6.89 -33.96 11.46
CA ASP A 173 7.95 -33.54 10.52
C ASP A 173 9.31 -33.45 11.20
N ALA A 174 9.36 -32.86 12.40
CA ALA A 174 10.58 -32.75 13.20
C ALA A 174 11.11 -34.13 13.62
N GLU A 175 10.23 -35.06 14.00
CA GLU A 175 10.64 -36.43 14.31
C GLU A 175 11.18 -37.18 13.08
N ALA A 176 10.59 -36.98 11.92
CA ALA A 176 11.10 -37.52 10.67
C ALA A 176 12.49 -36.95 10.33
N LEU A 177 12.71 -35.65 10.56
CA LEU A 177 14.00 -35.02 10.39
C LEU A 177 15.05 -35.56 11.37
N ARG A 178 14.73 -35.74 12.66
CA ARG A 178 15.65 -36.36 13.64
C ARG A 178 16.08 -37.75 13.21
N LYS A 179 15.18 -38.55 12.63
CA LYS A 179 15.52 -39.88 12.09
C LYS A 179 16.41 -39.78 10.85
N LYS A 180 16.17 -38.82 9.96
CA LYS A 180 16.91 -38.63 8.71
C LYS A 180 18.29 -37.97 8.97
N TYR A 181 18.36 -37.07 9.93
CA TYR A 181 19.57 -36.30 10.29
C TYR A 181 19.87 -36.49 11.79
N PRO A 182 20.42 -37.64 12.21
CA PRO A 182 20.68 -37.92 13.62
C PRO A 182 21.72 -36.99 14.24
N GLU A 183 22.57 -36.36 13.42
CA GLU A 183 23.56 -35.36 13.84
C GLU A 183 22.99 -33.93 13.91
N GLY A 184 21.68 -33.78 13.60
CA GLY A 184 21.04 -32.49 13.55
C GLY A 184 21.15 -31.78 12.20
N LEU A 185 20.82 -30.48 12.19
CA LEU A 185 20.79 -29.62 11.00
C LEU A 185 21.85 -28.51 11.05
N ALA A 186 22.92 -28.65 11.86
CA ALA A 186 23.99 -27.67 11.87
C ALA A 186 24.60 -27.49 10.47
N GLY A 187 24.80 -26.25 10.04
CA GLY A 187 25.24 -25.91 8.69
C GLY A 187 24.15 -25.94 7.63
N LYS A 188 22.88 -26.15 8.02
CA LYS A 188 21.74 -26.25 7.10
C LYS A 188 20.63 -25.28 7.46
N ILE A 189 19.85 -24.91 6.44
CA ILE A 189 18.64 -24.10 6.56
C ILE A 189 17.42 -25.04 6.47
N ALA A 190 16.50 -24.94 7.41
CA ALA A 190 15.23 -25.66 7.34
C ALA A 190 14.23 -24.88 6.49
N LEU A 191 13.81 -25.42 5.35
CA LEU A 191 12.78 -24.85 4.48
C LEU A 191 11.40 -25.37 4.92
N VAL A 192 10.51 -24.47 5.33
CA VAL A 192 9.27 -24.78 6.04
C VAL A 192 8.06 -24.19 5.33
N SER A 193 7.00 -24.94 5.15
CA SER A 193 5.72 -24.42 4.64
C SER A 193 4.97 -23.63 5.71
N ARG A 194 4.38 -22.49 5.34
CA ARG A 194 3.41 -21.76 6.17
C ARG A 194 2.15 -22.62 6.41
N GLY A 195 1.48 -22.38 7.54
CA GLY A 195 0.19 -23.03 7.87
C GLY A 195 0.31 -24.06 8.99
N LYS A 196 -0.80 -24.64 9.40
CA LYS A 196 -1.00 -25.60 10.48
C LYS A 196 -0.72 -25.11 11.90
N MET A 197 0.27 -24.23 12.11
CA MET A 197 0.65 -23.72 13.42
C MET A 197 1.28 -22.33 13.34
N THR A 198 1.53 -21.70 14.48
CA THR A 198 2.19 -20.39 14.56
C THR A 198 3.66 -20.49 14.10
N TYR A 199 4.22 -19.38 13.65
CA TYR A 199 5.64 -19.32 13.25
C TYR A 199 6.56 -19.67 14.41
N GLN A 200 6.26 -19.17 15.62
CA GLN A 200 6.98 -19.52 16.83
C GLN A 200 7.06 -21.03 17.04
N LYS A 201 5.92 -21.74 16.95
CA LYS A 201 5.88 -23.18 17.16
C LYS A 201 6.68 -23.95 16.10
N LYS A 202 6.75 -23.46 14.87
CA LYS A 202 7.59 -24.06 13.81
C LYS A 202 9.06 -24.02 14.17
N VAL A 203 9.53 -22.89 14.66
CA VAL A 203 10.92 -22.72 15.08
C VAL A 203 11.23 -23.55 16.31
N GLU A 204 10.33 -23.57 17.32
CA GLU A 204 10.46 -24.38 18.53
C GLU A 204 10.60 -25.88 18.23
N ASN A 205 9.78 -26.40 17.32
CA ASN A 205 9.81 -27.82 16.97
C ASN A 205 11.13 -28.26 16.28
N LEU A 206 11.86 -27.31 15.71
CA LEU A 206 13.16 -27.56 15.07
C LEU A 206 14.35 -27.19 15.94
N TYR A 207 14.12 -26.62 17.13
CA TYR A 207 15.18 -26.04 17.94
C TYR A 207 16.28 -27.03 18.34
N ASP A 208 15.92 -28.22 18.72
CA ASP A 208 16.83 -29.29 19.12
C ASP A 208 17.62 -29.93 17.95
N LEU A 209 17.23 -29.66 16.73
CA LEU A 209 17.97 -30.03 15.52
C LEU A 209 19.07 -29.00 15.17
N HIS A 210 19.09 -27.85 15.83
CA HIS A 210 20.08 -26.80 15.65
C HIS A 210 20.31 -26.37 14.19
N PRO A 211 19.27 -26.04 13.41
CA PRO A 211 19.48 -25.48 12.08
C PRO A 211 20.16 -24.11 12.18
N ASP A 212 21.00 -23.76 11.21
CA ASP A 212 21.59 -22.41 11.13
C ASP A 212 20.54 -21.34 10.86
N GLY A 213 19.39 -21.72 10.27
CA GLY A 213 18.24 -20.85 10.07
C GLY A 213 16.98 -21.59 9.64
N VAL A 214 15.85 -20.90 9.78
CA VAL A 214 14.53 -21.38 9.35
C VAL A 214 13.97 -20.43 8.29
N LEU A 215 13.68 -20.96 7.11
CA LEU A 215 13.13 -20.22 5.99
C LEU A 215 11.70 -20.67 5.75
N VAL A 216 10.73 -19.80 6.05
CA VAL A 216 9.30 -20.12 5.87
C VAL A 216 8.82 -19.60 4.53
N TYR A 217 8.29 -20.44 3.67
CA TYR A 217 7.66 -20.01 2.43
C TYR A 217 6.13 -19.91 2.58
N ASN A 218 5.54 -18.96 1.85
CA ASN A 218 4.10 -18.73 1.86
C ASN A 218 3.33 -19.93 1.32
N ASN A 219 2.11 -20.11 1.77
CA ASN A 219 1.18 -21.14 1.27
C ASN A 219 0.08 -20.57 0.35
N VAL A 220 0.21 -19.29 0.00
CA VAL A 220 -0.67 -18.59 -0.94
C VAL A 220 0.17 -17.88 -2.00
N SER A 221 -0.37 -17.83 -3.23
CA SER A 221 0.34 -17.28 -4.39
C SER A 221 0.41 -15.76 -4.41
N VAL A 222 -0.49 -15.09 -3.72
CA VAL A 222 -0.59 -13.62 -3.64
C VAL A 222 -0.25 -13.13 -2.24
N GLY A 223 0.23 -11.91 -2.18
CA GLY A 223 0.53 -11.22 -0.92
C GLY A 223 2.01 -10.96 -0.70
N SER A 224 2.29 -9.88 0.00
CA SER A 224 3.64 -9.48 0.38
C SER A 224 4.30 -10.46 1.34
N LEU A 225 5.61 -10.34 1.42
CA LEU A 225 6.39 -11.09 2.41
C LEU A 225 5.97 -10.66 3.83
N ILE A 226 5.68 -11.65 4.66
CA ILE A 226 5.13 -11.45 6.00
C ILE A 226 6.25 -11.28 7.01
N ILE A 227 6.11 -10.30 7.92
CA ILE A 227 6.96 -10.23 9.11
C ILE A 227 6.49 -11.28 10.12
N MET A 228 7.31 -12.27 10.38
CA MET A 228 7.05 -13.25 11.41
C MET A 228 7.41 -12.69 12.79
N ASN A 229 6.40 -12.50 13.64
CA ASN A 229 6.62 -12.13 15.03
C ASN A 229 7.00 -13.37 15.84
N LEU A 230 8.15 -13.31 16.48
CA LEU A 230 8.72 -14.42 17.26
C LEU A 230 9.05 -13.94 18.67
N THR A 231 9.01 -14.84 19.64
CA THR A 231 9.58 -14.60 20.97
C THR A 231 11.09 -14.81 20.93
N THR A 232 11.80 -14.51 22.00
CA THR A 232 13.26 -14.65 22.12
C THR A 232 13.72 -16.01 21.64
N GLN A 233 14.64 -16.01 20.67
CA GLN A 233 15.24 -17.22 20.11
C GLN A 233 16.58 -16.92 19.44
N ASP A 234 17.40 -17.96 19.33
CA ASP A 234 18.74 -17.89 18.75
C ASP A 234 18.81 -18.40 17.30
N VAL A 235 17.72 -19.02 16.79
CA VAL A 235 17.67 -19.54 15.41
C VAL A 235 17.17 -18.45 14.47
N PRO A 236 17.98 -17.96 13.52
CA PRO A 236 17.54 -16.96 12.54
C PRO A 236 16.37 -17.47 11.70
N ALA A 237 15.35 -16.64 11.50
CA ALA A 237 14.22 -17.00 10.65
C ALA A 237 13.86 -15.90 9.66
N ALA A 238 13.40 -16.32 8.47
CA ALA A 238 12.94 -15.44 7.41
C ALA A 238 11.74 -16.01 6.65
N PHE A 239 11.05 -15.14 5.91
CA PHE A 239 9.87 -15.49 5.14
C PHE A 239 10.09 -15.18 3.66
N ILE A 240 9.67 -16.10 2.77
CA ILE A 240 9.75 -15.95 1.31
C ILE A 240 8.39 -16.19 0.64
N SER A 241 8.29 -15.87 -0.65
CA SER A 241 7.08 -16.12 -1.44
C SER A 241 6.79 -17.62 -1.60
N GLN A 242 5.54 -17.95 -1.96
CA GLN A 242 5.17 -19.32 -2.31
C GLN A 242 5.95 -19.81 -3.54
N ALA A 243 6.03 -18.99 -4.58
CA ALA A 243 6.70 -19.33 -5.82
C ALA A 243 8.19 -19.64 -5.62
N ASP A 244 8.86 -18.89 -4.73
CA ASP A 244 10.25 -19.13 -4.40
C ASP A 244 10.45 -20.41 -3.59
N GLY A 245 9.59 -20.63 -2.60
CA GLY A 245 9.62 -21.86 -1.82
C GLY A 245 9.39 -23.12 -2.66
N GLN A 246 8.43 -23.06 -3.58
CA GLN A 246 8.16 -24.16 -4.51
C GLN A 246 9.34 -24.40 -5.47
N ALA A 247 9.91 -23.34 -6.02
CA ALA A 247 11.09 -23.46 -6.89
C ALA A 247 12.31 -24.05 -6.15
N MET A 248 12.50 -23.71 -4.87
CA MET A 248 13.53 -24.31 -4.04
C MET A 248 13.26 -25.82 -3.79
N LEU A 249 12.01 -26.22 -3.57
CA LEU A 249 11.65 -27.62 -3.40
C LEU A 249 11.86 -28.46 -4.67
N GLU A 250 11.63 -27.87 -5.84
CA GLU A 250 11.74 -28.53 -7.15
C GLU A 250 13.17 -28.50 -7.70
N ALA A 251 14.06 -27.66 -7.14
CA ALA A 251 15.42 -27.55 -7.61
C ALA A 251 16.22 -28.85 -7.42
N ALA A 252 17.06 -29.17 -8.38
CA ALA A 252 17.99 -30.31 -8.25
C ALA A 252 19.14 -30.03 -7.28
N ASP A 253 19.51 -28.76 -7.13
CA ASP A 253 20.52 -28.27 -6.19
C ASP A 253 19.86 -27.63 -4.98
N HIS A 254 19.97 -28.26 -3.84
CA HIS A 254 19.39 -27.81 -2.58
C HIS A 254 20.36 -26.93 -1.78
N HIS A 255 20.97 -25.95 -2.44
CA HIS A 255 21.83 -24.97 -1.81
C HIS A 255 21.32 -23.55 -2.02
N LEU A 256 21.50 -22.72 -1.02
CA LEU A 256 21.34 -21.27 -1.11
C LEU A 256 22.66 -20.57 -0.80
N THR A 257 22.88 -19.43 -1.44
CA THR A 257 24.08 -18.62 -1.22
C THR A 257 23.69 -17.26 -0.66
N MET A 258 24.17 -16.97 0.54
CA MET A 258 24.03 -15.68 1.21
C MET A 258 25.16 -14.74 0.80
N ALA A 259 24.80 -13.53 0.36
CA ALA A 259 25.73 -12.44 0.15
C ALA A 259 25.37 -11.27 1.07
N GLN A 260 26.34 -10.73 1.79
CA GLN A 260 26.06 -9.59 2.66
C GLN A 260 25.70 -8.33 1.85
N GLY A 261 24.64 -7.63 2.29
CA GLY A 261 24.26 -6.34 1.72
C GLY A 261 23.69 -6.40 0.30
N GLN A 262 23.27 -7.55 -0.17
CA GLN A 262 22.67 -7.70 -1.48
C GLN A 262 21.40 -6.85 -1.59
N VAL A 263 21.31 -6.10 -2.67
CA VAL A 263 20.14 -5.30 -3.06
C VAL A 263 19.71 -5.76 -4.45
N LEU A 264 18.48 -6.21 -4.56
CA LEU A 264 17.94 -6.72 -5.81
C LEU A 264 16.91 -5.78 -6.41
N PRO A 265 16.81 -5.69 -7.74
CA PRO A 265 15.62 -5.16 -8.38
C PRO A 265 14.41 -6.03 -8.02
N GLN A 266 13.30 -5.40 -7.69
CA GLN A 266 12.03 -6.10 -7.50
C GLN A 266 11.42 -6.41 -8.86
N SER A 267 10.99 -7.64 -9.13
CA SER A 267 10.32 -8.00 -10.37
C SER A 267 8.93 -7.38 -10.48
N SER A 268 8.26 -7.20 -9.33
CA SER A 268 6.93 -6.59 -9.21
C SER A 268 6.99 -5.08 -8.92
N ILE A 269 7.98 -4.40 -9.49
CA ILE A 269 8.16 -2.96 -9.29
C ILE A 269 6.88 -2.17 -9.63
N TYR A 270 6.41 -1.40 -8.65
CA TYR A 270 5.19 -0.59 -8.73
C TYR A 270 3.90 -1.36 -9.00
N GLU A 271 3.89 -2.68 -8.86
CA GLU A 271 2.64 -3.42 -8.76
C GLU A 271 1.93 -3.09 -7.44
N ALA A 272 0.61 -3.14 -7.44
CA ALA A 272 -0.14 -2.96 -6.21
C ALA A 272 0.20 -4.06 -5.21
N SER A 273 0.55 -3.69 -3.98
CA SER A 273 0.91 -4.65 -2.95
C SER A 273 -0.27 -5.57 -2.63
N GLY A 274 -0.03 -6.88 -2.62
CA GLY A 274 -1.08 -7.88 -2.42
C GLY A 274 -1.76 -7.82 -1.03
N PHE A 275 -1.22 -7.08 -0.08
CA PHE A 275 -1.84 -6.85 1.22
C PHE A 275 -2.67 -5.57 1.29
N SER A 276 -2.48 -4.62 0.35
CA SER A 276 -3.13 -3.31 0.41
C SER A 276 -4.65 -3.46 0.40
N ALA A 277 -5.31 -2.89 1.40
CA ALA A 277 -6.76 -3.00 1.52
C ALA A 277 -7.46 -2.23 0.38
N TRP A 278 -8.55 -2.83 -0.09
CA TRP A 278 -9.36 -2.26 -1.16
C TRP A 278 -10.47 -1.37 -0.59
N GLY A 279 -10.81 -0.29 -1.32
CA GLY A 279 -12.07 0.40 -1.21
C GLY A 279 -13.21 -0.46 -1.77
N VAL A 280 -14.41 0.00 -1.68
CA VAL A 280 -14.86 1.33 -1.26
C VAL A 280 -14.82 1.50 0.28
N SER A 281 -15.22 2.69 0.78
CA SER A 281 -15.58 2.87 2.18
C SER A 281 -16.92 2.19 2.50
N PRO A 282 -17.29 2.00 3.78
CA PRO A 282 -18.57 1.37 4.16
C PRO A 282 -19.82 2.08 3.63
N ASP A 283 -19.75 3.38 3.38
CA ASP A 283 -20.80 4.18 2.74
C ASP A 283 -20.67 4.21 1.19
N LEU A 284 -19.90 3.28 0.61
CA LEU A 284 -19.71 3.05 -0.82
C LEU A 284 -19.00 4.20 -1.57
N ARG A 285 -18.25 5.05 -0.88
CA ARG A 285 -17.43 6.08 -1.54
C ARG A 285 -16.16 5.49 -2.11
N LEU A 286 -15.74 6.03 -3.25
CA LEU A 286 -14.50 5.63 -3.89
C LEU A 286 -13.28 5.94 -2.98
N LYS A 287 -12.56 4.91 -2.62
CA LYS A 287 -11.33 4.89 -1.85
C LYS A 287 -10.40 3.81 -2.43
N PRO A 288 -9.08 3.88 -2.24
CA PRO A 288 -8.28 4.96 -1.65
C PRO A 288 -8.18 6.18 -2.58
N GLU A 289 -7.48 7.25 -2.16
CA GLU A 289 -7.21 8.41 -3.00
C GLU A 289 -5.97 8.21 -3.89
N ILE A 290 -4.91 7.57 -3.35
CA ILE A 290 -3.58 7.52 -3.97
C ILE A 290 -2.83 6.27 -3.54
N ALA A 291 -1.84 5.87 -4.32
CA ALA A 291 -0.89 4.83 -3.96
C ALA A 291 0.53 5.39 -3.83
N ALA A 292 1.30 4.84 -2.88
CA ALA A 292 2.70 5.16 -2.68
C ALA A 292 3.51 3.89 -2.37
N PRO A 293 4.85 3.88 -2.53
CA PRO A 293 5.65 2.71 -2.19
C PRO A 293 5.51 2.34 -0.72
N GLY A 294 5.00 1.15 -0.45
CA GLY A 294 4.80 0.62 0.90
C GLY A 294 5.25 -0.83 1.04
N GLY A 295 5.50 -1.54 -0.08
CA GLY A 295 6.11 -2.86 -0.09
C GLY A 295 7.64 -2.76 -0.05
N ASN A 296 8.28 -3.55 0.83
CA ASN A 296 9.74 -3.64 0.92
C ASN A 296 10.48 -2.31 1.16
N VAL A 297 9.94 -1.47 2.02
CA VAL A 297 10.52 -0.17 2.36
C VAL A 297 11.59 -0.33 3.45
N PHE A 298 12.82 0.10 3.15
CA PHE A 298 13.91 0.12 4.11
C PHE A 298 13.95 1.45 4.84
N SER A 299 13.71 1.45 6.15
CA SER A 299 13.60 2.65 6.96
C SER A 299 14.16 2.46 8.37
N ALA A 300 14.23 3.57 9.12
CA ALA A 300 14.66 3.58 10.51
C ALA A 300 13.61 2.91 11.41
N ILE A 301 14.10 2.19 12.41
CA ILE A 301 13.33 1.61 13.49
C ILE A 301 13.90 2.06 14.85
N PRO A 302 13.22 1.81 15.98
CA PRO A 302 13.73 2.17 17.30
C PRO A 302 15.18 1.70 17.56
N ASN A 303 15.84 2.38 18.49
CA ASN A 303 17.22 2.12 18.92
C ASN A 303 18.30 2.38 17.85
N GLY A 304 18.04 3.26 16.88
CA GLY A 304 19.01 3.66 15.85
C GLY A 304 19.30 2.56 14.82
N ALA A 305 18.44 1.58 14.72
CA ALA A 305 18.55 0.51 13.74
C ALA A 305 17.73 0.82 12.46
N TYR A 306 17.89 -0.03 11.46
CA TYR A 306 17.17 0.07 10.19
C TYR A 306 16.61 -1.29 9.80
N GLU A 307 15.43 -1.29 9.21
CA GLU A 307 14.76 -2.52 8.80
C GLU A 307 14.00 -2.31 7.48
N GLN A 308 13.92 -3.39 6.70
CA GLN A 308 12.98 -3.48 5.59
C GLN A 308 11.65 -3.99 6.11
N THR A 309 10.57 -3.26 5.81
CA THR A 309 9.21 -3.62 6.23
C THR A 309 8.22 -3.26 5.15
N SER A 310 7.04 -3.87 5.19
CA SER A 310 5.96 -3.65 4.23
C SER A 310 4.67 -3.30 4.94
N GLY A 311 3.87 -2.45 4.32
CA GLY A 311 2.57 -2.03 4.82
C GLY A 311 2.12 -0.72 4.19
N THR A 312 0.82 -0.49 4.14
CA THR A 312 0.26 0.85 3.86
C THR A 312 0.73 1.86 4.89
N SER A 313 1.11 1.39 6.10
CA SER A 313 1.79 2.19 7.13
C SER A 313 3.16 2.73 6.69
N MET A 314 3.81 2.15 5.66
CA MET A 314 5.08 2.61 5.08
C MET A 314 4.85 3.50 3.86
N ALA A 315 3.75 3.31 3.14
CA ALA A 315 3.30 4.16 2.06
C ALA A 315 2.87 5.54 2.57
N THR A 316 2.12 5.58 3.65
CA THR A 316 1.51 6.79 4.20
C THR A 316 2.53 7.87 4.62
N PRO A 317 3.63 7.58 5.35
CA PRO A 317 4.60 8.61 5.69
C PRO A 317 5.39 9.13 4.48
N GLN A 318 5.57 8.34 3.43
CA GLN A 318 6.11 8.86 2.18
C GLN A 318 5.15 9.85 1.55
N MET A 319 3.84 9.52 1.54
CA MET A 319 2.80 10.41 1.06
C MET A 319 2.71 11.69 1.89
N ALA A 320 2.81 11.60 3.22
CA ALA A 320 2.83 12.76 4.10
C ALA A 320 4.03 13.69 3.78
N GLY A 321 5.21 13.12 3.56
CA GLY A 321 6.38 13.89 3.11
C GLY A 321 6.18 14.55 1.75
N ILE A 322 5.55 13.86 0.78
CA ILE A 322 5.24 14.42 -0.54
C ILE A 322 4.20 15.54 -0.39
N SER A 323 3.14 15.35 0.42
CA SER A 323 2.15 16.39 0.72
C SER A 323 2.80 17.66 1.28
N ALA A 324 3.77 17.51 2.20
CA ALA A 324 4.50 18.64 2.77
C ALA A 324 5.34 19.38 1.72
N ILE A 325 6.01 18.67 0.81
CA ILE A 325 6.80 19.28 -0.28
C ILE A 325 5.89 20.03 -1.28
N VAL A 326 4.76 19.41 -1.65
CA VAL A 326 3.79 20.04 -2.56
C VAL A 326 3.16 21.26 -1.90
N LEU A 327 2.82 21.19 -0.61
CA LEU A 327 2.30 22.33 0.14
C LEU A 327 3.34 23.45 0.24
N GLN A 328 4.60 23.13 0.53
CA GLN A 328 5.67 24.12 0.54
C GLN A 328 5.76 24.89 -0.78
N ARG A 329 5.60 24.20 -1.91
CA ARG A 329 5.51 24.87 -3.21
C ARG A 329 4.27 25.77 -3.28
N VAL A 330 3.09 25.25 -2.95
CA VAL A 330 1.81 25.98 -3.04
C VAL A 330 1.82 27.23 -2.14
N GLU A 331 2.49 27.19 -1.01
CA GLU A 331 2.63 28.35 -0.12
C GLU A 331 3.57 29.43 -0.64
N ASN A 332 4.63 29.05 -1.34
CA ASN A 332 5.68 29.97 -1.78
C ASN A 332 5.55 30.43 -3.24
N ASP A 333 4.73 29.76 -4.05
CA ASP A 333 4.53 30.12 -5.44
C ASP A 333 3.43 31.19 -5.57
N PRO A 334 3.72 32.34 -6.19
CA PRO A 334 2.75 33.44 -6.40
C PRO A 334 1.44 32.99 -7.08
N LEU A 335 1.45 31.91 -7.85
CA LEU A 335 0.26 31.35 -8.51
C LEU A 335 -0.86 31.00 -7.53
N PHE A 336 -0.52 30.67 -6.29
CA PHE A 336 -1.48 30.25 -5.26
C PHE A 336 -1.68 31.29 -4.14
N ALA A 337 -1.11 32.50 -4.30
CA ALA A 337 -1.06 33.49 -3.24
C ALA A 337 -2.44 33.99 -2.77
N SER A 338 -3.44 33.98 -3.64
CA SER A 338 -4.81 34.41 -3.32
C SER A 338 -5.66 33.38 -2.59
N MET A 339 -5.17 32.13 -2.49
CA MET A 339 -5.91 31.01 -1.90
C MET A 339 -5.83 31.04 -0.37
N SER A 340 -6.94 30.70 0.27
CA SER A 340 -7.00 30.44 1.70
C SER A 340 -6.22 29.17 2.05
N ALA A 341 -5.94 28.92 3.35
CA ALA A 341 -5.26 27.71 3.80
C ALA A 341 -6.02 26.43 3.38
N ARG A 342 -7.36 26.45 3.47
CA ARG A 342 -8.21 25.35 3.03
C ARG A 342 -8.07 25.10 1.52
N GLU A 343 -8.18 26.11 0.69
CA GLU A 343 -8.04 25.98 -0.77
C GLU A 343 -6.65 25.48 -1.15
N LYS A 344 -5.60 25.93 -0.48
CA LYS A 344 -4.24 25.41 -0.68
C LYS A 344 -4.13 23.92 -0.37
N ALA A 345 -4.70 23.47 0.74
CA ALA A 345 -4.72 22.04 1.10
C ALA A 345 -5.51 21.21 0.08
N ASP A 346 -6.64 21.71 -0.42
CA ASP A 346 -7.42 21.05 -1.46
C ASP A 346 -6.63 20.97 -2.78
N VAL A 347 -5.95 22.06 -3.19
CA VAL A 347 -5.09 22.08 -4.38
C VAL A 347 -3.91 21.12 -4.25
N VAL A 348 -3.30 20.98 -3.07
CA VAL A 348 -2.25 19.99 -2.83
C VAL A 348 -2.75 18.57 -3.18
N GLN A 349 -3.94 18.21 -2.70
CA GLN A 349 -4.55 16.92 -3.00
C GLN A 349 -4.87 16.77 -4.49
N ASN A 350 -5.40 17.82 -5.11
CA ASN A 350 -5.75 17.82 -6.54
C ASN A 350 -4.51 17.72 -7.44
N LEU A 351 -3.41 18.38 -7.08
CA LEU A 351 -2.12 18.23 -7.77
C LEU A 351 -1.59 16.80 -7.63
N ILE A 352 -1.60 16.25 -6.43
CA ILE A 352 -1.12 14.89 -6.15
C ILE A 352 -1.93 13.84 -6.92
N MET A 353 -3.25 13.90 -6.82
CA MET A 353 -4.13 12.94 -7.52
C MET A 353 -4.15 13.17 -9.03
N GLY A 354 -4.18 14.43 -9.48
CA GLY A 354 -4.25 14.78 -10.90
C GLY A 354 -2.97 14.52 -11.68
N THR A 355 -1.83 14.37 -11.01
CA THR A 355 -0.54 14.03 -11.64
C THR A 355 -0.07 12.60 -11.34
N ALA A 356 -0.88 11.83 -10.62
CA ALA A 356 -0.58 10.43 -10.34
C ALA A 356 -0.51 9.60 -11.63
N ARG A 357 0.26 8.53 -11.59
CA ARG A 357 0.39 7.59 -12.70
C ARG A 357 -0.49 6.37 -12.46
N PRO A 358 -1.60 6.18 -13.19
CA PRO A 358 -2.37 4.95 -13.11
C PRO A 358 -1.50 3.74 -13.42
N LEU A 359 -1.63 2.69 -12.62
CA LEU A 359 -0.83 1.48 -12.74
C LEU A 359 -1.57 0.44 -13.58
N THR A 360 -0.85 -0.12 -14.54
CA THR A 360 -1.33 -1.24 -15.36
C THR A 360 -1.26 -2.53 -14.55
N ASP A 361 -2.30 -3.34 -14.63
CA ASP A 361 -2.30 -4.68 -14.06
C ASP A 361 -1.37 -5.58 -14.89
N ALA A 362 -0.21 -5.93 -14.35
CA ALA A 362 0.81 -6.70 -15.05
C ALA A 362 0.36 -8.12 -15.43
N ALA A 363 -0.64 -8.66 -14.73
CA ALA A 363 -1.23 -9.96 -15.08
C ALA A 363 -2.17 -9.89 -16.31
N GLN A 364 -2.52 -8.66 -16.77
CA GLN A 364 -3.42 -8.47 -17.90
C GLN A 364 -2.67 -8.05 -19.16
N THR A 365 -2.76 -8.88 -20.21
CA THR A 365 -2.18 -8.58 -21.54
C THR A 365 -2.94 -7.50 -22.30
N SER A 366 -4.13 -7.12 -21.85
CA SER A 366 -5.00 -6.11 -22.47
C SER A 366 -4.57 -4.66 -22.20
N GLY A 367 -3.62 -4.43 -21.27
CA GLY A 367 -3.27 -3.10 -20.80
C GLY A 367 -4.32 -2.48 -19.87
N ALA A 368 -5.20 -3.30 -19.28
CA ALA A 368 -6.14 -2.84 -18.27
C ALA A 368 -5.39 -2.30 -17.04
N LEU A 369 -5.89 -1.20 -16.49
CA LEU A 369 -5.38 -0.64 -15.26
C LEU A 369 -5.90 -1.46 -14.05
N TYR A 370 -5.19 -1.40 -12.93
CA TYR A 370 -5.81 -1.84 -11.67
C TYR A 370 -7.08 -1.03 -11.37
N SER A 371 -8.03 -1.66 -10.70
CA SER A 371 -9.23 -0.98 -10.24
C SER A 371 -8.89 0.27 -9.41
N PRO A 372 -9.59 1.40 -9.60
CA PRO A 372 -9.46 2.56 -8.72
C PRO A 372 -9.68 2.24 -7.24
N ARG A 373 -10.45 1.20 -6.93
CA ARG A 373 -10.63 0.67 -5.57
C ARG A 373 -9.35 0.10 -4.97
N LYS A 374 -8.38 -0.25 -5.80
CA LYS A 374 -7.08 -0.81 -5.38
C LYS A 374 -5.98 0.24 -5.32
N GLN A 375 -5.96 1.17 -6.27
CA GLN A 375 -4.86 2.12 -6.44
C GLN A 375 -5.23 3.61 -6.26
N GLY A 376 -6.53 3.94 -6.17
CA GLY A 376 -6.97 5.33 -6.24
C GLY A 376 -6.66 5.95 -7.61
N ALA A 377 -6.12 7.16 -7.61
CA ALA A 377 -5.65 7.84 -8.82
C ALA A 377 -4.39 7.20 -9.44
N GLY A 378 -3.71 6.30 -8.71
CA GLY A 378 -2.49 5.63 -9.14
C GLY A 378 -1.29 5.91 -8.25
N LEU A 379 -0.09 5.62 -8.74
CA LEU A 379 1.17 5.89 -8.04
C LEU A 379 1.46 7.39 -8.03
N VAL A 380 1.73 7.93 -6.85
CA VAL A 380 2.11 9.32 -6.67
C VAL A 380 3.37 9.66 -7.46
N ASP A 381 3.34 10.80 -8.17
CA ASP A 381 4.49 11.38 -8.83
C ASP A 381 4.83 12.74 -8.17
N ALA A 382 5.80 12.70 -7.26
CA ALA A 382 6.18 13.88 -6.49
C ALA A 382 6.74 15.00 -7.37
N LEU A 383 7.48 14.67 -8.44
CA LEU A 383 8.02 15.66 -9.37
C LEU A 383 6.89 16.34 -10.15
N ALA A 384 5.99 15.55 -10.71
CA ALA A 384 4.85 16.07 -11.46
C ALA A 384 3.95 16.95 -10.55
N ALA A 385 3.64 16.50 -9.34
CA ALA A 385 2.82 17.26 -8.38
C ALA A 385 3.49 18.59 -7.95
N THR A 386 4.82 18.63 -7.86
CA THR A 386 5.55 19.85 -7.50
C THR A 386 5.86 20.80 -8.67
N THR A 387 5.66 20.37 -9.91
CA THR A 387 5.96 21.19 -11.10
C THR A 387 4.72 21.55 -11.91
N SER A 388 3.61 20.80 -11.80
CA SER A 388 2.38 21.12 -12.53
C SER A 388 1.76 22.42 -12.06
N SER A 389 1.32 23.24 -13.00
CA SER A 389 0.48 24.43 -12.77
C SER A 389 -0.98 24.19 -13.20
N VAL A 390 -1.29 22.96 -13.61
CA VAL A 390 -2.64 22.54 -13.98
C VAL A 390 -3.08 21.41 -13.04
N TYR A 391 -4.29 21.50 -12.53
CA TYR A 391 -4.90 20.47 -11.71
C TYR A 391 -6.36 20.23 -12.08
N PRO A 392 -6.84 18.99 -12.01
CA PRO A 392 -8.26 18.66 -12.23
C PRO A 392 -9.09 18.80 -10.97
N THR A 393 -10.36 19.09 -11.15
CA THR A 393 -11.42 18.96 -10.13
C THR A 393 -12.61 18.25 -10.72
N VAL A 394 -13.34 17.53 -9.86
CA VAL A 394 -14.66 16.97 -10.16
C VAL A 394 -15.55 17.31 -8.98
N VAL A 395 -16.64 18.00 -9.24
CA VAL A 395 -17.60 18.34 -8.18
C VAL A 395 -18.51 17.13 -7.95
N SER A 396 -18.12 16.27 -7.02
CA SER A 396 -18.90 15.08 -6.63
C SER A 396 -19.80 15.34 -5.41
N ALA A 397 -19.42 16.33 -4.59
CA ALA A 397 -20.24 16.82 -3.48
C ALA A 397 -19.94 18.31 -3.29
N PRO A 398 -20.89 19.10 -2.79
CA PRO A 398 -20.75 20.57 -2.67
C PRO A 398 -19.53 21.03 -1.87
N GLU A 399 -18.97 20.15 -1.01
CA GLU A 399 -17.90 20.46 -0.08
C GLU A 399 -16.54 19.85 -0.47
N GLN A 400 -16.48 19.05 -1.55
CA GLN A 400 -15.27 18.32 -1.94
C GLN A 400 -15.03 18.45 -3.46
N SER A 401 -14.13 19.32 -3.82
CA SER A 401 -13.68 19.50 -5.19
C SER A 401 -12.38 18.69 -5.39
N ARG A 402 -12.51 17.36 -5.51
CA ARG A 402 -11.41 16.42 -5.77
C ARG A 402 -11.53 15.85 -7.18
N PRO A 403 -10.43 15.32 -7.77
CA PRO A 403 -10.49 14.69 -9.09
C PRO A 403 -11.05 13.25 -9.01
N LYS A 404 -12.18 13.06 -8.37
CA LYS A 404 -12.95 11.82 -8.29
C LYS A 404 -14.44 12.11 -8.15
N ALA A 405 -15.27 11.19 -8.63
CA ALA A 405 -16.71 11.23 -8.49
C ALA A 405 -17.27 9.87 -8.07
N ASP A 406 -18.22 9.89 -7.14
CA ASP A 406 -19.05 8.74 -6.77
C ASP A 406 -20.38 8.89 -7.49
N LEU A 407 -20.60 8.12 -8.55
CA LEU A 407 -21.72 8.31 -9.47
C LEU A 407 -22.99 7.54 -9.07
N GLY A 408 -22.88 6.67 -8.05
CA GLY A 408 -23.97 5.84 -7.60
C GLY A 408 -24.48 4.85 -8.64
N ASP A 409 -25.64 4.26 -8.37
CA ASP A 409 -26.32 3.34 -9.29
C ASP A 409 -26.97 4.08 -10.46
N GLY A 410 -26.83 3.53 -11.67
CA GLY A 410 -27.44 4.09 -12.87
C GLY A 410 -27.83 3.01 -13.87
N THR A 411 -29.04 3.11 -14.41
CA THR A 411 -29.54 2.18 -15.45
C THR A 411 -29.46 2.75 -16.87
N THR A 412 -29.23 4.07 -17.00
CA THR A 412 -29.22 4.78 -18.29
C THR A 412 -27.88 5.41 -18.64
N GLY A 413 -26.85 5.14 -17.82
CA GLY A 413 -25.53 5.72 -17.93
C GLY A 413 -25.26 6.81 -16.89
N TRP A 414 -24.02 7.28 -16.86
CA TRP A 414 -23.53 8.28 -15.93
C TRP A 414 -22.95 9.46 -16.68
N HIS A 415 -22.99 10.62 -16.05
CA HIS A 415 -22.38 11.84 -16.54
C HIS A 415 -21.69 12.57 -15.39
N PHE A 416 -20.50 13.09 -15.64
CA PHE A 416 -19.80 13.96 -14.71
C PHE A 416 -18.86 14.90 -15.45
N ASP A 417 -18.61 16.05 -14.87
CA ASP A 417 -17.74 17.07 -15.42
C ASP A 417 -16.38 17.08 -14.74
N VAL A 418 -15.34 17.10 -15.54
CA VAL A 418 -13.96 17.32 -15.10
C VAL A 418 -13.52 18.71 -15.51
N THR A 419 -13.18 19.55 -14.54
CA THR A 419 -12.66 20.89 -14.80
C THR A 419 -11.16 20.89 -14.58
N LEU A 420 -10.42 21.33 -15.61
CA LEU A 420 -8.98 21.56 -15.54
C LEU A 420 -8.73 23.04 -15.28
N HIS A 421 -7.99 23.34 -14.21
CA HIS A 421 -7.62 24.69 -13.81
C HIS A 421 -6.15 24.94 -14.19
N ASN A 422 -5.88 25.89 -15.06
CA ASN A 422 -4.52 26.27 -15.46
C ASN A 422 -4.14 27.61 -14.83
N LEU A 423 -3.29 27.59 -13.85
CA LEU A 423 -2.81 28.78 -13.15
C LEU A 423 -1.64 29.45 -13.86
N SER A 424 -1.05 28.80 -14.87
CA SER A 424 0.11 29.33 -15.59
C SER A 424 -0.28 30.37 -16.64
N GLY A 425 0.69 31.20 -17.03
CA GLY A 425 0.54 32.15 -18.14
C GLY A 425 0.66 31.50 -19.54
N VAL A 426 0.64 30.16 -19.64
CA VAL A 426 0.81 29.42 -20.90
C VAL A 426 -0.35 28.47 -21.08
N GLU A 427 -0.91 28.42 -22.29
CA GLU A 427 -1.92 27.42 -22.66
C GLU A 427 -1.36 26.01 -22.57
N ALA A 428 -2.19 25.05 -22.14
CA ALA A 428 -1.82 23.63 -22.04
C ALA A 428 -2.87 22.75 -22.74
N THR A 429 -2.41 21.75 -23.47
CA THR A 429 -3.27 20.78 -24.15
C THR A 429 -3.04 19.38 -23.62
N TYR A 430 -4.11 18.66 -23.34
CA TYR A 430 -4.12 17.30 -22.81
C TYR A 430 -4.87 16.36 -23.72
N GLU A 431 -4.30 15.18 -24.00
CA GLU A 431 -5.01 14.08 -24.64
C GLU A 431 -5.90 13.38 -23.60
N LEU A 432 -7.11 13.02 -24.00
CA LEU A 432 -8.06 12.35 -23.15
C LEU A 432 -8.07 10.85 -23.45
N SER A 433 -7.94 10.05 -22.44
CA SER A 433 -8.14 8.60 -22.49
C SER A 433 -8.88 8.13 -21.23
N SER A 434 -9.62 7.04 -21.37
CA SER A 434 -10.37 6.47 -20.25
C SER A 434 -10.51 4.98 -20.40
N GLN A 435 -10.76 4.31 -19.29
CA GLN A 435 -11.10 2.89 -19.24
C GLN A 435 -12.37 2.71 -18.39
N ALA A 436 -13.20 1.76 -18.77
CA ALA A 436 -14.33 1.31 -17.96
C ALA A 436 -13.94 -0.03 -17.32
N LEU A 437 -13.55 0.00 -16.06
CA LEU A 437 -12.96 -1.14 -15.36
C LEU A 437 -14.02 -1.85 -14.51
N SER A 438 -14.00 -3.18 -14.55
CA SER A 438 -14.69 -4.05 -13.60
C SER A 438 -13.77 -5.22 -13.26
N GLU A 439 -13.92 -5.78 -12.08
CA GLU A 439 -13.17 -6.96 -11.66
C GLU A 439 -13.54 -8.17 -12.51
N ILE A 440 -12.53 -9.02 -12.78
CA ILE A 440 -12.72 -10.26 -13.52
C ILE A 440 -13.27 -11.32 -12.58
N VAL A 441 -14.31 -12.02 -13.04
CA VAL A 441 -14.84 -13.20 -12.35
C VAL A 441 -14.27 -14.47 -13.01
N ASP A 442 -13.56 -15.28 -12.23
CA ASP A 442 -13.06 -16.58 -12.66
C ASP A 442 -13.53 -17.68 -11.71
N GLY A 443 -14.05 -18.78 -12.28
CA GLY A 443 -14.61 -19.89 -11.49
C GLY A 443 -15.72 -19.50 -10.53
N GLY A 444 -16.43 -18.38 -10.78
CA GLY A 444 -17.50 -17.87 -9.90
C GLY A 444 -16.99 -17.02 -8.72
N SER A 445 -15.71 -16.68 -8.70
CA SER A 445 -15.09 -15.80 -7.70
C SER A 445 -14.53 -14.55 -8.35
N PHE A 446 -14.66 -13.40 -7.70
CA PHE A 446 -13.95 -12.20 -8.12
C PHE A 446 -12.45 -12.37 -8.00
N THR A 447 -11.71 -11.84 -8.94
CA THR A 447 -10.24 -11.81 -8.90
C THR A 447 -9.75 -10.41 -8.57
N GLU A 448 -8.47 -10.29 -8.24
CA GLU A 448 -7.81 -8.99 -8.02
C GLU A 448 -7.49 -8.24 -9.33
N HIS A 449 -7.88 -8.78 -10.45
CA HIS A 449 -7.60 -8.28 -11.79
C HIS A 449 -8.82 -7.58 -12.36
N SER A 450 -8.58 -6.56 -13.19
CA SER A 450 -9.61 -5.77 -13.84
C SER A 450 -9.62 -6.01 -15.35
N ALA A 451 -10.81 -5.91 -15.94
CA ALA A 451 -10.98 -5.88 -17.38
C ALA A 451 -11.53 -4.52 -17.83
N ASP A 452 -11.07 -4.05 -18.98
CA ASP A 452 -11.64 -2.88 -19.65
C ASP A 452 -12.84 -3.30 -20.51
N TRP A 453 -14.00 -2.71 -20.18
CA TRP A 453 -15.28 -3.00 -20.83
C TRP A 453 -15.63 -2.05 -21.98
N ARG A 454 -14.75 -1.13 -22.33
CA ARG A 454 -14.98 -0.27 -23.51
C ARG A 454 -15.14 -1.13 -24.77
N GLY A 455 -16.18 -0.81 -25.56
CA GLY A 455 -16.57 -1.60 -26.73
C GLY A 455 -17.12 -2.99 -26.41
N ARG A 456 -17.39 -3.30 -25.15
CA ARG A 456 -18.02 -4.55 -24.68
C ARG A 456 -19.32 -4.28 -23.93
N GLY A 457 -20.09 -3.31 -24.37
CA GLY A 457 -21.33 -2.87 -23.73
C GLY A 457 -21.19 -1.57 -22.93
N VAL A 458 -20.00 -1.00 -22.83
CA VAL A 458 -19.76 0.33 -22.26
C VAL A 458 -19.12 1.22 -23.30
N ASP A 459 -19.77 2.35 -23.59
CA ASP A 459 -19.23 3.43 -24.42
C ASP A 459 -18.92 4.65 -23.55
N ILE A 460 -17.74 5.24 -23.75
CA ILE A 460 -17.32 6.46 -23.08
C ILE A 460 -17.27 7.56 -24.16
N GLN A 461 -17.99 8.65 -23.90
CA GLN A 461 -18.03 9.80 -24.79
C GLN A 461 -17.53 11.03 -24.04
N TYR A 462 -16.74 11.82 -24.72
CA TYR A 462 -16.28 13.11 -24.22
C TYR A 462 -17.12 14.22 -24.88
N SER A 463 -17.51 15.19 -24.06
CA SER A 463 -18.22 16.37 -24.52
C SER A 463 -17.71 17.61 -23.77
N GLY A 464 -17.86 18.79 -24.36
CA GLY A 464 -17.44 20.05 -23.76
C GLY A 464 -16.98 21.06 -24.81
N ALA A 465 -17.14 22.33 -24.53
CA ALA A 465 -16.80 23.41 -25.45
C ALA A 465 -15.28 23.52 -25.75
N ALA A 466 -14.45 22.99 -24.88
CA ALA A 466 -13.00 23.00 -24.97
C ALA A 466 -12.42 21.79 -25.73
N LEU A 467 -13.25 20.85 -26.16
CA LEU A 467 -12.79 19.67 -26.91
C LEU A 467 -12.34 20.05 -28.32
N VAL A 468 -11.16 19.55 -28.68
CA VAL A 468 -10.63 19.59 -30.04
C VAL A 468 -10.79 18.19 -30.65
N ALA A 469 -11.75 18.06 -31.56
CA ALA A 469 -12.02 16.80 -32.25
C ALA A 469 -11.03 16.61 -33.42
N THR A 470 -9.94 15.93 -33.17
CA THR A 470 -9.06 15.31 -34.17
C THR A 470 -8.96 13.81 -33.89
N GLU A 471 -8.07 13.07 -34.50
CA GLU A 471 -7.87 11.64 -34.18
C GLU A 471 -7.54 11.41 -32.70
N GLY A 472 -8.55 11.27 -31.84
CA GLY A 472 -8.52 11.27 -30.39
C GLY A 472 -9.23 12.49 -29.82
N ALA A 473 -9.68 12.44 -28.57
CA ALA A 473 -10.21 13.59 -27.87
C ALA A 473 -9.08 14.32 -27.14
N SER A 474 -8.98 15.63 -27.32
CA SER A 474 -8.06 16.47 -26.55
C SER A 474 -8.79 17.69 -25.99
N VAL A 475 -8.28 18.25 -24.91
CA VAL A 475 -8.79 19.47 -24.29
C VAL A 475 -7.65 20.50 -24.18
N THR A 476 -7.97 21.71 -24.59
CA THR A 476 -7.04 22.84 -24.47
C THR A 476 -7.51 23.76 -23.34
N VAL A 477 -6.62 23.98 -22.37
CA VAL A 477 -6.88 24.82 -21.18
C VAL A 477 -6.14 26.15 -21.36
N PRO A 478 -6.87 27.25 -21.47
CA PRO A 478 -6.25 28.56 -21.71
C PRO A 478 -5.33 28.97 -20.55
N ALA A 479 -4.40 29.87 -20.86
CA ALA A 479 -3.51 30.47 -19.86
C ALA A 479 -4.32 31.22 -18.79
N GLY A 480 -4.09 30.92 -17.52
CA GLY A 480 -4.81 31.52 -16.39
C GLY A 480 -6.31 31.25 -16.37
N GLY A 481 -6.76 30.20 -17.06
CA GLY A 481 -8.16 29.89 -17.25
C GLY A 481 -8.52 28.44 -16.90
N GLU A 482 -9.73 28.07 -17.29
CA GLU A 482 -10.31 26.75 -17.01
C GLU A 482 -10.88 26.14 -18.27
N ALA A 483 -10.95 24.81 -18.30
CA ALA A 483 -11.63 24.04 -19.33
C ALA A 483 -12.37 22.86 -18.71
N THR A 484 -13.63 22.69 -19.06
CA THR A 484 -14.49 21.59 -18.57
C THR A 484 -14.81 20.62 -19.69
N VAL A 485 -14.68 19.36 -19.37
CA VAL A 485 -15.01 18.20 -20.22
C VAL A 485 -15.98 17.30 -19.49
#